data_3e64d94426c796a651cf30224361f45f
#
_entry.id   3e64d94426c796a651cf30224361f45f
#
_cell.length_a   1.000
_cell.length_b   1.000
_cell.length_c   1.000
_cell.angle_alpha   90.00
_cell.angle_beta   90.00
_cell.angle_gamma   90.00
#
_symmetry.space_group_name_H-M   'P 1'
#
loop_
_entity.id
_entity.type
_entity.pdbx_description
1 polymer ?
#
loop_
_entity_poly.entity_id
_entity_poly.type
_entity_poly.pdbx_seq_one_letter_code
_entity_poly.pdbx_strand_id
1 'polypeptide(L)'
;MSAILASSATGYVPAALPAATIPVAAGDGIGPEIMEATLSILRAADPALSFHHVTVGLKAYESGLMAGIGEDTWKAIDAHKIILKGPITTPQGGGYKSVNVTLRKTLGLYANLRPCVSYHPYVTALHPKMDVVIVRENEEDTYAGIEHRQSDEVFQCLKLITRPGCERIVRYAFEYARAH
;
A
#
# COMPACT_ATOMS: atom_id res chain seq x y z
N MET A 1 12.92 -44.46 -3.68
CA MET A 1 11.46 -44.24 -3.84
C MET A 1 10.94 -43.65 -2.53
N SER A 2 10.82 -42.35 -2.43
CA SER A 2 10.24 -41.65 -1.27
C SER A 2 8.95 -41.01 -1.70
N ALA A 3 7.86 -41.43 -1.10
CA ALA A 3 6.53 -40.92 -1.34
C ALA A 3 6.42 -39.50 -0.78
N ILE A 4 6.10 -38.54 -1.65
CA ILE A 4 5.68 -37.23 -1.25
C ILE A 4 4.25 -37.33 -0.77
N LEU A 5 4.06 -37.21 0.54
CA LEU A 5 2.73 -37.05 1.14
C LEU A 5 2.18 -35.69 0.70
N ALA A 6 1.22 -35.72 -0.20
CA ALA A 6 0.37 -34.58 -0.50
C ALA A 6 -0.40 -34.23 0.78
N SER A 7 -0.07 -33.08 1.37
CA SER A 7 -0.88 -32.43 2.38
C SER A 7 -2.24 -32.12 1.76
N SER A 8 -3.28 -32.79 2.24
CA SER A 8 -4.67 -32.51 1.90
C SER A 8 -4.98 -31.09 2.37
N ALA A 9 -4.95 -30.14 1.44
CA ALA A 9 -5.57 -28.83 1.64
C ALA A 9 -7.05 -29.09 1.92
N THR A 10 -7.45 -29.00 3.18
CA THR A 10 -8.86 -28.93 3.56
C THR A 10 -9.47 -27.78 2.77
N GLY A 11 -10.40 -28.10 1.88
CA GLY A 11 -11.04 -27.15 0.98
C GLY A 11 -11.78 -26.08 1.77
N TYR A 12 -11.08 -25.00 2.05
CA TYR A 12 -11.74 -23.74 2.33
C TYR A 12 -12.32 -23.23 1.02
N VAL A 13 -13.62 -23.47 0.81
CA VAL A 13 -14.41 -22.77 -0.19
C VAL A 13 -14.82 -21.46 0.50
N PRO A 14 -14.23 -20.32 0.16
CA PRO A 14 -14.70 -19.05 0.70
C PRO A 14 -16.15 -18.89 0.26
N ALA A 15 -17.03 -18.55 1.22
CA ALA A 15 -18.37 -18.10 0.88
C ALA A 15 -18.21 -17.00 -0.18
N ALA A 16 -18.99 -17.09 -1.28
CA ALA A 16 -18.91 -16.13 -2.37
C ALA A 16 -19.03 -14.71 -1.77
N LEU A 17 -17.94 -14.01 -1.74
CA LEU A 17 -17.94 -12.60 -1.34
C LEU A 17 -18.79 -11.84 -2.36
N PRO A 18 -19.59 -10.87 -1.93
CA PRO A 18 -20.33 -10.03 -2.86
C PRO A 18 -19.33 -9.42 -3.86
N ALA A 19 -19.72 -9.35 -5.12
CA ALA A 19 -18.89 -8.82 -6.22
C ALA A 19 -18.26 -7.48 -5.77
N ALA A 20 -16.97 -7.50 -5.50
CA ALA A 20 -16.25 -6.34 -5.00
C ALA A 20 -15.69 -5.54 -6.18
N THR A 21 -16.05 -4.27 -6.25
CA THR A 21 -15.42 -3.32 -7.18
C THR A 21 -14.21 -2.69 -6.51
N ILE A 22 -13.04 -2.85 -7.12
CA ILE A 22 -11.78 -2.32 -6.61
C ILE A 22 -11.38 -1.11 -7.46
N PRO A 23 -11.31 0.11 -6.88
CA PRO A 23 -10.68 1.24 -7.54
C PRO A 23 -9.20 0.95 -7.81
N VAL A 24 -8.77 1.18 -9.06
CA VAL A 24 -7.43 0.87 -9.55
C VAL A 24 -6.75 2.12 -10.06
N ALA A 25 -5.65 2.49 -9.45
CA ALA A 25 -4.75 3.54 -9.89
C ALA A 25 -3.50 2.90 -10.48
N ALA A 26 -3.39 2.85 -11.79
CA ALA A 26 -2.24 2.22 -12.47
C ALA A 26 -0.91 2.86 -12.09
N GLY A 27 -0.92 4.16 -11.79
CA GLY A 27 0.28 4.91 -11.41
C GLY A 27 1.08 5.41 -12.62
N ASP A 28 2.34 5.75 -12.36
CA ASP A 28 3.24 6.40 -13.30
C ASP A 28 4.41 5.47 -13.69
N GLY A 29 5.15 5.83 -14.73
CA GLY A 29 6.34 5.11 -15.19
C GLY A 29 6.02 3.66 -15.57
N ILE A 30 6.59 2.69 -14.86
CA ILE A 30 6.34 1.25 -15.05
C ILE A 30 4.98 0.81 -14.48
N GLY A 31 4.25 1.69 -13.82
CA GLY A 31 3.00 1.39 -13.13
C GLY A 31 1.93 0.74 -14.01
N PRO A 32 1.61 1.29 -15.20
CA PRO A 32 0.61 0.70 -16.07
C PRO A 32 0.92 -0.74 -16.49
N GLU A 33 2.18 -1.05 -16.81
CA GLU A 33 2.62 -2.39 -17.22
C GLU A 33 2.45 -3.42 -16.09
N ILE A 34 2.98 -3.12 -14.92
CA ILE A 34 2.86 -4.03 -13.76
C ILE A 34 1.43 -4.14 -13.25
N MET A 35 0.64 -3.08 -13.39
CA MET A 35 -0.77 -3.11 -13.00
C MET A 35 -1.57 -4.03 -13.93
N GLU A 36 -1.37 -3.97 -15.24
CA GLU A 36 -2.07 -4.86 -16.17
C GLU A 36 -1.74 -6.32 -15.91
N ALA A 37 -0.47 -6.65 -15.67
CA ALA A 37 -0.06 -7.99 -15.26
C ALA A 37 -0.75 -8.43 -13.96
N THR A 38 -0.80 -7.53 -12.96
CA THR A 38 -1.48 -7.79 -11.68
C THR A 38 -2.97 -8.03 -11.86
N LEU A 39 -3.66 -7.19 -12.64
CA LEU A 39 -5.09 -7.34 -12.90
C LEU A 39 -5.40 -8.62 -13.68
N SER A 40 -4.52 -9.03 -14.59
CA SER A 40 -4.66 -10.31 -15.30
C SER A 40 -4.64 -11.50 -14.33
N ILE A 41 -3.73 -11.51 -13.37
CA ILE A 41 -3.65 -12.54 -12.33
C ILE A 41 -4.88 -12.50 -11.43
N LEU A 42 -5.30 -11.33 -10.98
CA LEU A 42 -6.46 -11.18 -10.09
C LEU A 42 -7.75 -11.65 -10.76
N ARG A 43 -7.98 -11.29 -12.05
CA ARG A 43 -9.15 -11.77 -12.82
C ARG A 43 -9.16 -13.28 -12.99
N ALA A 44 -7.97 -13.90 -13.15
CA ALA A 44 -7.85 -15.34 -13.27
C ALA A 44 -8.09 -16.06 -11.92
N ALA A 45 -7.67 -15.43 -10.82
CA ALA A 45 -7.85 -15.98 -9.48
C ALA A 45 -9.29 -15.86 -8.96
N ASP A 46 -9.94 -14.74 -9.23
CA ASP A 46 -11.34 -14.49 -8.84
C ASP A 46 -12.09 -13.68 -9.93
N PRO A 47 -12.87 -14.36 -10.78
CA PRO A 47 -13.66 -13.73 -11.84
C PRO A 47 -14.78 -12.80 -11.33
N ALA A 48 -15.13 -12.85 -10.04
CA ALA A 48 -16.15 -11.99 -9.45
C ALA A 48 -15.62 -10.59 -9.12
N LEU A 49 -14.31 -10.39 -9.15
CA LEU A 49 -13.69 -9.07 -8.95
C LEU A 49 -13.95 -8.18 -10.17
N SER A 50 -14.42 -6.97 -9.91
CA SER A 50 -14.51 -5.90 -10.90
C SER A 50 -13.53 -4.79 -10.56
N PHE A 51 -13.05 -4.07 -11.59
CA PHE A 51 -12.03 -3.04 -11.44
C PHE A 51 -12.50 -1.73 -12.04
N HIS A 52 -12.42 -0.66 -11.25
CA HIS A 52 -12.75 0.69 -11.67
C HIS A 52 -11.48 1.55 -11.72
N HIS A 53 -11.07 1.97 -12.92
CA HIS A 53 -9.86 2.78 -13.08
C HIS A 53 -10.07 4.20 -12.59
N VAL A 54 -9.14 4.67 -11.75
CA VAL A 54 -9.11 6.04 -11.23
C VAL A 54 -7.79 6.71 -11.55
N THR A 55 -7.80 8.05 -11.64
CA THR A 55 -6.61 8.82 -12.02
C THR A 55 -5.95 9.40 -10.79
N VAL A 56 -4.67 9.06 -10.60
CA VAL A 56 -3.78 9.65 -9.59
C VAL A 56 -2.38 9.85 -10.15
N GLY A 57 -1.57 10.68 -9.50
CA GLY A 57 -0.18 10.90 -9.87
C GLY A 57 -0.01 11.93 -11.00
N LEU A 58 0.92 11.68 -11.91
CA LEU A 58 1.37 12.67 -12.89
C LEU A 58 0.24 13.28 -13.69
N LYS A 59 -0.65 12.48 -14.24
CA LYS A 59 -1.81 12.96 -15.01
C LYS A 59 -2.74 13.88 -14.20
N ALA A 60 -2.93 13.59 -12.91
CA ALA A 60 -3.70 14.46 -12.03
C ALA A 60 -2.98 15.77 -11.74
N TYR A 61 -1.66 15.74 -11.54
CA TYR A 61 -0.86 16.94 -11.38
C TYR A 61 -0.90 17.84 -12.64
N GLU A 62 -0.74 17.27 -13.82
CA GLU A 62 -0.82 17.95 -15.11
C GLU A 62 -2.18 18.61 -15.34
N SER A 63 -3.26 18.07 -14.78
CA SER A 63 -4.59 18.70 -14.78
C SER A 63 -4.77 19.79 -13.72
N GLY A 64 -3.72 20.16 -12.97
CA GLY A 64 -3.73 21.23 -11.98
C GLY A 64 -4.07 20.80 -10.56
N LEU A 65 -4.17 19.50 -10.29
CA LEU A 65 -4.48 18.98 -8.95
C LEU A 65 -3.20 18.82 -8.13
N MET A 66 -2.88 19.81 -7.28
CA MET A 66 -1.64 19.86 -6.49
C MET A 66 -1.43 18.65 -5.54
N ALA A 67 -2.49 17.95 -5.19
CA ALA A 67 -2.43 16.72 -4.39
C ALA A 67 -2.26 15.45 -5.24
N GLY A 68 -2.34 15.56 -6.58
CA GLY A 68 -2.26 14.43 -7.50
C GLY A 68 -3.41 13.42 -7.39
N ILE A 69 -4.57 13.83 -6.83
CA ILE A 69 -5.75 12.97 -6.62
C ILE A 69 -7.00 13.79 -6.92
N GLY A 70 -7.84 13.29 -7.82
CA GLY A 70 -9.11 13.92 -8.18
C GLY A 70 -10.26 13.59 -7.21
N GLU A 71 -11.32 14.39 -7.29
CA GLU A 71 -12.52 14.20 -6.46
C GLU A 71 -13.20 12.85 -6.72
N ASP A 72 -13.26 12.43 -7.98
CA ASP A 72 -13.86 11.14 -8.36
C ASP A 72 -13.08 9.95 -7.78
N THR A 73 -11.76 10.09 -7.68
CA THR A 73 -10.91 9.10 -6.99
C THR A 73 -11.26 9.00 -5.51
N TRP A 74 -11.44 10.15 -4.83
CA TRP A 74 -11.86 10.18 -3.43
C TRP A 74 -13.24 9.56 -3.23
N LYS A 75 -14.20 9.86 -4.07
CA LYS A 75 -15.54 9.24 -4.05
C LYS A 75 -15.47 7.72 -4.21
N ALA A 76 -14.65 7.23 -5.15
CA ALA A 76 -14.46 5.80 -5.36
C ALA A 76 -13.82 5.11 -4.14
N ILE A 77 -12.78 5.71 -3.54
CA ILE A 77 -12.14 5.19 -2.33
C ILE A 77 -13.13 5.18 -1.16
N ASP A 78 -13.92 6.24 -0.99
CA ASP A 78 -14.89 6.32 0.09
C ASP A 78 -16.02 5.28 -0.07
N ALA A 79 -16.49 5.07 -1.28
CA ALA A 79 -17.53 4.08 -1.56
C ALA A 79 -17.06 2.63 -1.32
N HIS A 80 -15.83 2.31 -1.72
CA HIS A 80 -15.33 0.93 -1.70
C HIS A 80 -14.38 0.61 -0.55
N LYS A 81 -13.87 1.62 0.17
CA LYS A 81 -12.93 1.50 1.30
C LYS A 81 -11.63 0.73 0.97
N ILE A 82 -11.29 0.67 -0.29
CA ILE A 82 -10.09 0.01 -0.82
C ILE A 82 -9.57 0.76 -2.04
N ILE A 83 -8.28 0.66 -2.32
CA ILE A 83 -7.66 1.05 -3.58
C ILE A 83 -6.45 0.15 -3.88
N LEU A 84 -6.37 -0.34 -5.10
CA LEU A 84 -5.18 -0.98 -5.65
C LEU A 84 -4.37 0.06 -6.43
N LYS A 85 -3.12 0.28 -6.03
CA LYS A 85 -2.31 1.39 -6.52
C LYS A 85 -0.91 0.96 -6.97
N GLY A 86 -0.51 1.38 -8.17
CA GLY A 86 0.85 1.30 -8.67
C GLY A 86 1.78 2.39 -8.13
N PRO A 87 3.04 2.46 -8.61
CA PRO A 87 4.00 3.52 -8.25
C PRO A 87 3.52 4.89 -8.72
N ILE A 88 3.85 5.93 -7.97
CA ILE A 88 3.45 7.31 -8.27
C ILE A 88 4.68 8.20 -8.30
N THR A 89 4.81 9.00 -9.35
CA THR A 89 5.81 10.05 -9.47
C THR A 89 5.26 11.35 -8.89
N THR A 90 6.01 11.96 -7.98
CA THR A 90 5.71 13.31 -7.49
C THR A 90 6.66 14.28 -8.18
N PRO A 91 6.14 15.31 -8.91
CA PRO A 91 6.98 16.31 -9.54
C PRO A 91 7.86 17.02 -8.49
N GLN A 92 9.09 17.36 -8.90
CA GLN A 92 10.02 18.07 -8.04
C GLN A 92 9.72 19.58 -8.05
N GLY A 93 9.75 20.22 -6.89
CA GLY A 93 9.45 21.65 -6.73
C GLY A 93 7.96 21.97 -6.85
N GLY A 94 7.63 23.26 -6.95
CA GLY A 94 6.27 23.73 -7.27
C GLY A 94 5.19 23.50 -6.21
N GLY A 95 5.52 23.01 -5.01
CA GLY A 95 4.56 22.80 -3.93
C GLY A 95 3.68 21.54 -4.08
N TYR A 96 4.02 20.64 -4.99
CA TYR A 96 3.30 19.36 -5.15
C TYR A 96 3.39 18.49 -3.89
N LYS A 97 2.26 17.89 -3.54
CA LYS A 97 2.19 16.95 -2.40
C LYS A 97 2.27 15.51 -2.90
N SER A 98 3.02 14.69 -2.18
CA SER A 98 3.07 13.25 -2.50
C SER A 98 1.69 12.60 -2.34
N VAL A 99 1.19 11.96 -3.40
CA VAL A 99 -0.05 11.16 -3.37
C VAL A 99 -0.01 10.13 -2.24
N ASN A 100 1.12 9.45 -2.06
CA ASN A 100 1.26 8.43 -1.02
C ASN A 100 1.08 9.01 0.39
N VAL A 101 1.70 10.16 0.66
CA VAL A 101 1.57 10.85 1.95
C VAL A 101 0.15 11.38 2.14
N THR A 102 -0.44 11.95 1.08
CA THR A 102 -1.81 12.48 1.11
C THR A 102 -2.82 11.37 1.42
N LEU A 103 -2.75 10.23 0.72
CA LEU A 103 -3.61 9.07 0.99
C LEU A 103 -3.49 8.58 2.42
N ARG A 104 -2.25 8.38 2.91
CA ARG A 104 -2.02 7.89 4.28
C ARG A 104 -2.64 8.79 5.33
N LYS A 105 -2.37 10.10 5.25
CA LYS A 105 -2.88 11.07 6.23
C LYS A 105 -4.39 11.23 6.15
N THR A 106 -4.95 11.35 4.96
CA THR A 106 -6.39 11.58 4.79
C THR A 106 -7.22 10.38 5.22
N LEU A 107 -6.73 9.17 4.96
CA LEU A 107 -7.43 7.92 5.28
C LEU A 107 -7.02 7.30 6.63
N GLY A 108 -6.07 7.90 7.35
CA GLY A 108 -5.58 7.37 8.63
C GLY A 108 -4.90 6.01 8.49
N LEU A 109 -4.12 5.80 7.41
CA LEU A 109 -3.44 4.53 7.13
C LEU A 109 -2.15 4.39 7.95
N TYR A 110 -2.29 4.22 9.26
CA TYR A 110 -1.19 4.20 10.22
C TYR A 110 -0.35 2.93 10.19
N ALA A 111 -0.89 1.80 9.75
CA ALA A 111 -0.20 0.52 9.72
C ALA A 111 0.12 0.08 8.29
N ASN A 112 1.37 -0.25 8.04
CA ASN A 112 1.84 -0.84 6.78
C ASN A 112 2.30 -2.26 7.06
N LEU A 113 1.49 -3.23 6.66
CA LEU A 113 1.77 -4.65 6.78
C LEU A 113 2.64 -5.13 5.62
N ARG A 114 3.74 -5.78 5.94
CA ARG A 114 4.69 -6.34 4.97
C ARG A 114 4.99 -7.80 5.28
N PRO A 115 4.24 -8.73 4.71
CA PRO A 115 4.62 -10.14 4.72
C PRO A 115 5.92 -10.34 3.94
N CYS A 116 6.90 -11.00 4.56
CA CYS A 116 8.21 -11.26 3.99
C CYS A 116 8.52 -12.75 4.11
N VAL A 117 8.38 -13.47 3.01
CA VAL A 117 8.61 -14.92 2.93
C VAL A 117 9.83 -15.20 2.06
N SER A 118 10.68 -16.13 2.48
CA SER A 118 11.81 -16.59 1.66
C SER A 118 11.31 -17.45 0.50
N TYR A 119 11.76 -17.15 -0.70
CA TYR A 119 11.50 -17.96 -1.91
C TYR A 119 12.59 -19.03 -2.17
N HIS A 120 13.30 -19.44 -1.11
CA HIS A 120 14.25 -20.53 -1.23
C HIS A 120 13.53 -21.87 -1.61
N PRO A 121 14.08 -22.73 -2.50
CA PRO A 121 15.39 -22.67 -3.13
C PRO A 121 15.44 -21.87 -4.46
N TYR A 122 14.33 -21.34 -4.94
CA TYR A 122 14.25 -20.65 -6.24
C TYR A 122 15.10 -19.35 -6.25
N VAL A 123 15.18 -18.69 -5.10
CA VAL A 123 16.05 -17.53 -4.87
C VAL A 123 16.97 -17.87 -3.70
N THR A 124 18.29 -17.72 -3.88
CA THR A 124 19.26 -17.91 -2.80
C THR A 124 19.02 -16.89 -1.71
N ALA A 125 18.78 -17.35 -0.49
CA ALA A 125 18.51 -16.50 0.66
C ALA A 125 19.40 -16.86 1.84
N LEU A 126 19.84 -15.84 2.61
CA LEU A 126 20.60 -16.05 3.85
C LEU A 126 19.76 -16.76 4.92
N HIS A 127 18.46 -16.56 4.89
CA HIS A 127 17.51 -17.17 5.81
C HIS A 127 16.44 -17.98 5.03
N PRO A 128 16.75 -19.24 4.65
CA PRO A 128 15.88 -20.05 3.79
C PRO A 128 14.47 -20.32 4.32
N LYS A 129 14.30 -20.23 5.63
CA LYS A 129 13.01 -20.47 6.31
C LYS A 129 12.37 -19.19 6.85
N MET A 130 12.78 -18.03 6.35
CA MET A 130 12.19 -16.77 6.81
C MET A 130 10.74 -16.68 6.41
N ASP A 131 9.89 -16.46 7.40
CA ASP A 131 8.47 -16.12 7.25
C ASP A 131 8.12 -15.15 8.39
N VAL A 132 8.12 -13.87 8.08
CA VAL A 132 7.88 -12.81 9.04
C VAL A 132 6.93 -11.76 8.49
N VAL A 133 6.18 -11.13 9.36
CA VAL A 133 5.35 -9.98 9.02
C VAL A 133 5.89 -8.74 9.73
N ILE A 134 6.30 -7.74 8.96
CA ILE A 134 6.72 -6.44 9.49
C ILE A 134 5.49 -5.54 9.57
N VAL A 135 5.13 -5.13 10.78
CA VAL A 135 4.11 -4.12 11.03
C VAL A 135 4.81 -2.77 11.21
N ARG A 136 4.74 -1.92 10.17
CA ARG A 136 5.42 -0.62 10.16
C ARG A 136 4.44 0.50 10.45
N GLU A 137 4.81 1.38 11.39
CA GLU A 137 4.13 2.67 11.56
C GLU A 137 4.33 3.54 10.30
N ASN A 138 3.33 4.31 9.90
CA ASN A 138 3.28 4.90 8.57
C ASN A 138 2.75 6.35 8.51
N GLU A 139 2.45 7.00 9.64
CA GLU A 139 1.91 8.37 9.71
C GLU A 139 2.85 9.37 10.37
N GLU A 140 3.61 8.94 11.37
CA GLU A 140 4.52 9.77 12.16
C GLU A 140 5.93 9.82 11.55
N ASP A 141 6.96 9.96 12.37
CA ASP A 141 8.35 10.14 11.96
C ASP A 141 8.51 11.48 11.20
N THR A 142 9.40 11.54 10.24
CA THR A 142 9.60 12.67 9.33
C THR A 142 8.44 12.86 8.34
N TYR A 143 7.57 11.84 8.18
CA TYR A 143 6.35 11.95 7.38
C TYR A 143 5.31 12.91 7.95
N ALA A 144 5.45 13.32 9.22
CA ALA A 144 4.67 14.42 9.80
C ALA A 144 4.83 15.73 9.00
N GLY A 145 5.98 15.91 8.32
CA GLY A 145 6.27 17.05 7.47
C GLY A 145 6.43 18.34 8.27
N ILE A 146 6.97 18.25 9.48
CA ILE A 146 7.27 19.41 10.31
C ILE A 146 8.70 19.84 9.98
N GLU A 147 8.78 20.83 9.09
CA GLU A 147 10.04 21.32 8.57
C GLU A 147 10.14 22.83 8.79
N HIS A 148 11.36 23.29 9.06
CA HIS A 148 11.68 24.69 9.25
C HIS A 148 12.96 25.05 8.50
N ARG A 149 12.86 26.08 7.63
CA ARG A 149 14.02 26.68 7.01
C ARG A 149 14.58 27.75 7.93
N GLN A 150 15.73 27.47 8.54
CA GLN A 150 16.40 28.38 9.44
C GLN A 150 17.21 29.45 8.67
N SER A 151 17.88 29.04 7.58
CA SER A 151 18.63 29.90 6.66
C SER A 151 18.56 29.35 5.24
N ASP A 152 19.25 29.98 4.29
CA ASP A 152 19.34 29.48 2.91
C ASP A 152 20.03 28.10 2.81
N GLU A 153 20.90 27.79 3.77
CA GLU A 153 21.72 26.58 3.77
C GLU A 153 21.33 25.59 4.89
N VAL A 154 20.40 25.97 5.81
CA VAL A 154 20.05 25.15 6.97
C VAL A 154 18.55 24.87 7.02
N PHE A 155 18.21 23.60 6.90
CA PHE A 155 16.86 23.09 7.09
C PHE A 155 16.80 22.18 8.30
N GLN A 156 15.77 22.32 9.10
CA GLN A 156 15.45 21.46 10.23
C GLN A 156 14.24 20.62 9.90
N CYS A 157 14.31 19.32 10.19
CA CYS A 157 13.21 18.39 10.04
C CYS A 157 12.97 17.68 11.36
N LEU A 158 11.75 17.70 11.87
CA LEU A 158 11.41 17.08 13.14
C LEU A 158 10.91 15.65 12.92
N LYS A 159 11.53 14.72 13.63
CA LYS A 159 11.03 13.36 13.77
C LYS A 159 9.99 13.33 14.90
N LEU A 160 8.74 13.15 14.54
CA LEU A 160 7.64 13.05 15.51
C LEU A 160 7.42 11.60 15.94
N ILE A 161 7.38 11.38 17.23
CA ILE A 161 7.00 10.09 17.83
C ILE A 161 6.07 10.40 18.99
N THR A 162 4.81 9.97 18.89
CA THR A 162 3.82 10.21 19.94
C THR A 162 3.44 8.94 20.67
N ARG A 163 3.05 9.07 21.92
CA ARG A 163 2.52 7.95 22.69
C ARG A 163 1.27 7.34 22.06
N PRO A 164 0.24 8.10 21.64
CA PRO A 164 -0.94 7.53 20.97
C PRO A 164 -0.59 6.78 19.69
N GLY A 165 0.34 7.29 18.85
CA GLY A 165 0.80 6.61 17.65
C GLY A 165 1.50 5.29 17.97
N CYS A 166 2.41 5.29 18.96
CA CYS A 166 3.07 4.07 19.42
C CYS A 166 2.10 3.03 19.95
N GLU A 167 1.16 3.44 20.82
CA GLU A 167 0.16 2.53 21.38
C GLU A 167 -0.72 1.90 20.30
N ARG A 168 -1.13 2.68 19.29
CA ARG A 168 -1.97 2.23 18.18
C ARG A 168 -1.26 1.18 17.33
N ILE A 169 -0.03 1.43 16.90
CA ILE A 169 0.70 0.51 16.04
C ILE A 169 1.11 -0.78 16.77
N VAL A 170 1.54 -0.67 18.03
CA VAL A 170 1.90 -1.82 18.85
C VAL A 170 0.68 -2.71 19.13
N ARG A 171 -0.46 -2.11 19.51
CA ARG A 171 -1.72 -2.85 19.68
C ARG A 171 -2.09 -3.60 18.40
N TYR A 172 -2.06 -2.94 17.27
CA TYR A 172 -2.34 -3.56 15.97
C TYR A 172 -1.43 -4.76 15.70
N ALA A 173 -0.13 -4.64 15.96
CA ALA A 173 0.85 -5.70 15.74
C ALA A 173 0.54 -6.94 16.61
N PHE A 174 0.20 -6.74 17.89
CA PHE A 174 -0.18 -7.84 18.80
C PHE A 174 -1.53 -8.47 18.42
N GLU A 175 -2.50 -7.68 18.00
CA GLU A 175 -3.80 -8.20 17.53
C GLU A 175 -3.64 -9.00 16.25
N TYR A 176 -2.82 -8.52 15.32
CA TYR A 176 -2.48 -9.24 14.09
C TYR A 176 -1.80 -10.58 14.41
N ALA A 177 -0.77 -10.59 15.24
CA ALA A 177 -0.05 -11.80 15.64
C ALA A 177 -0.92 -12.81 16.39
N ARG A 178 -1.97 -12.35 17.08
CA ARG A 178 -2.92 -13.25 17.75
C ARG A 178 -3.92 -13.88 16.79
N ALA A 179 -4.23 -13.19 15.68
CA ALA A 179 -5.22 -13.64 14.70
C ALA A 179 -4.63 -14.56 13.61
N HIS A 180 -3.30 -14.52 13.43
CA HIS A 180 -2.56 -15.28 12.41
C HIS A 180 -1.43 -16.11 13.02
#